data_8dcd3e91453db64c237f48ebb3cb9073
#
_entry.id   8dcd3e91453db64c237f48ebb3cb9073
#
_cell.length_a   1.000
_cell.length_b   1.000
_cell.length_c   1.000
_cell.angle_alpha   90.00
_cell.angle_beta   90.00
_cell.angle_gamma   90.00
#
_symmetry.space_group_name_H-M   'P 1'
#
loop_
_entity.id
_entity.type
_entity.pdbx_description
1 polymer ?
#
loop_
_entity_poly.entity_id
_entity_poly.type
_entity_poly.pdbx_seq_one_letter_code
_entity_poly.pdbx_strand_id
1 'polypeptide(L)'
;MKYQPKLLPVRLYGDDILKQKLPEVDFNTPGLQEFIQDLIYTMYARDGVGLAANQVGSLWRVIVIDPKYEDFTDKKHPQVLINPVIESREGEVVYEEGCISLPDVFADVTRSKIITYTYTDLSGNRQTESAEAKKAVVIQHEYDHLEGILFTDRLGRIARLKILHKLNALQARAVNGQNIMEGFAL
;
A
#
# COMPACT_ATOMS: atom_id res chain seq x y z
N MET A 1 -2.62 14.01 -26.44
CA MET A 1 -1.55 14.41 -25.48
C MET A 1 -1.26 13.22 -24.59
N LYS A 2 0.00 13.01 -24.23
CA LYS A 2 0.36 11.94 -23.26
C LYS A 2 -0.09 12.41 -21.88
N TYR A 3 -0.75 11.54 -21.09
CA TYR A 3 -1.17 11.85 -19.72
C TYR A 3 0.04 12.26 -18.88
N GLN A 4 -0.10 13.27 -18.05
CA GLN A 4 0.90 13.70 -17.08
C GLN A 4 0.41 13.32 -15.66
N PRO A 5 1.11 12.40 -14.98
CA PRO A 5 0.73 11.97 -13.67
C PRO A 5 0.76 13.11 -12.64
N LYS A 6 -0.16 13.03 -11.66
CA LYS A 6 -0.32 14.00 -10.58
C LYS A 6 0.07 13.38 -9.24
N LEU A 7 0.60 14.21 -8.35
CA LEU A 7 0.79 13.82 -6.96
C LEU A 7 -0.57 13.80 -6.25
N LEU A 8 -0.94 12.64 -5.71
CA LEU A 8 -2.19 12.49 -4.97
C LEU A 8 -1.98 12.83 -3.48
N PRO A 9 -2.99 13.41 -2.82
CA PRO A 9 -2.96 13.59 -1.36
C PRO A 9 -2.96 12.22 -0.67
N VAL A 10 -2.16 12.08 0.41
CA VAL A 10 -2.04 10.81 1.14
C VAL A 10 -2.93 10.85 2.39
N ARG A 11 -3.66 9.76 2.62
CA ARG A 11 -4.45 9.53 3.82
C ARG A 11 -3.56 9.00 4.93
N LEU A 12 -3.63 9.62 6.10
CA LEU A 12 -2.82 9.25 7.25
C LEU A 12 -3.62 8.44 8.28
N TYR A 13 -2.94 7.79 9.19
CA TYR A 13 -3.55 7.07 10.30
C TYR A 13 -4.61 7.93 11.02
N GLY A 14 -5.79 7.36 11.21
CA GLY A 14 -6.97 8.07 11.72
C GLY A 14 -7.96 8.47 10.62
N ASP A 15 -7.60 8.35 9.33
CA ASP A 15 -8.55 8.48 8.23
C ASP A 15 -9.40 7.21 8.09
N ASP A 16 -10.72 7.37 8.07
CA ASP A 16 -11.67 6.26 8.05
C ASP A 16 -11.55 5.38 6.80
N ILE A 17 -11.08 5.93 5.67
CA ILE A 17 -10.91 5.16 4.44
C ILE A 17 -9.86 4.06 4.56
N LEU A 18 -8.85 4.23 5.43
CA LEU A 18 -7.81 3.24 5.66
C LEU A 18 -8.32 1.97 6.35
N LYS A 19 -9.53 2.02 6.91
CA LYS A 19 -10.19 0.89 7.59
C LYS A 19 -11.27 0.23 6.73
N GLN A 20 -11.45 0.70 5.49
CA GLN A 20 -12.43 0.15 4.59
C GLN A 20 -11.86 -0.99 3.77
N LYS A 21 -12.59 -2.10 3.69
CA LYS A 21 -12.33 -3.16 2.72
C LYS A 21 -12.76 -2.68 1.34
N LEU A 22 -11.87 -2.74 0.37
CA LEU A 22 -12.12 -2.26 -0.98
C LEU A 22 -12.79 -3.33 -1.85
N PRO A 23 -13.88 -2.99 -2.54
CA PRO A 23 -14.50 -3.88 -3.53
C PRO A 23 -13.62 -4.02 -4.78
N GLU A 24 -13.82 -5.08 -5.54
CA GLU A 24 -13.19 -5.21 -6.86
C GLU A 24 -13.59 -4.05 -7.78
N VAL A 25 -12.64 -3.64 -8.62
CA VAL A 25 -12.87 -2.62 -9.66
C VAL A 25 -12.99 -3.29 -11.03
N ASP A 26 -13.93 -2.85 -11.85
CA ASP A 26 -13.96 -3.26 -13.25
C ASP A 26 -12.75 -2.67 -13.99
N PHE A 27 -12.01 -3.53 -14.69
CA PHE A 27 -10.82 -3.14 -15.47
C PHE A 27 -11.13 -2.03 -16.49
N ASN A 28 -12.37 -2.00 -17.00
CA ASN A 28 -12.82 -0.99 -17.99
C ASN A 28 -13.36 0.31 -17.33
N THR A 29 -13.22 0.45 -16.00
CA THR A 29 -13.67 1.67 -15.30
C THR A 29 -12.97 2.90 -15.90
N PRO A 30 -13.72 3.92 -16.36
CA PRO A 30 -13.13 5.14 -16.89
C PRO A 30 -12.21 5.83 -15.87
N GLY A 31 -11.01 6.23 -16.30
CA GLY A 31 -10.02 6.89 -15.47
C GLY A 31 -9.12 5.95 -14.64
N LEU A 32 -9.35 4.63 -14.70
CA LEU A 32 -8.52 3.67 -13.93
C LEU A 32 -7.05 3.71 -14.36
N GLN A 33 -6.78 3.81 -15.64
CA GLN A 33 -5.42 3.83 -16.18
C GLN A 33 -4.65 5.11 -15.80
N GLU A 34 -5.32 6.25 -15.82
CA GLU A 34 -4.79 7.53 -15.39
C GLU A 34 -4.51 7.53 -13.89
N PHE A 35 -5.46 7.03 -13.11
CA PHE A 35 -5.30 6.88 -11.65
C PHE A 35 -4.11 5.98 -11.30
N ILE A 36 -3.91 4.88 -12.00
CA ILE A 36 -2.76 3.99 -11.78
C ILE A 36 -1.44 4.73 -12.03
N GLN A 37 -1.37 5.60 -13.05
CA GLN A 37 -0.19 6.42 -13.30
C GLN A 37 0.04 7.44 -12.16
N ASP A 38 -1.02 8.06 -11.65
CA ASP A 38 -0.96 8.95 -10.49
C ASP A 38 -0.50 8.20 -9.22
N LEU A 39 -1.01 6.97 -9.02
CA LEU A 39 -0.65 6.14 -7.89
C LEU A 39 0.84 5.76 -7.91
N ILE A 40 1.36 5.32 -9.07
CA ILE A 40 2.78 5.03 -9.29
C ILE A 40 3.63 6.28 -9.03
N TYR A 41 3.23 7.42 -9.59
CA TYR A 41 3.95 8.68 -9.41
C TYR A 41 4.00 9.07 -7.92
N THR A 42 2.87 8.95 -7.23
CA THR A 42 2.76 9.27 -5.80
C THR A 42 3.60 8.32 -4.94
N MET A 43 3.62 7.02 -5.24
CA MET A 43 4.47 6.05 -4.55
C MET A 43 5.95 6.49 -4.56
N TYR A 44 6.48 6.80 -5.74
CA TYR A 44 7.88 7.22 -5.87
C TYR A 44 8.15 8.60 -5.27
N ALA A 45 7.22 9.54 -5.41
CA ALA A 45 7.35 10.88 -4.83
C ALA A 45 7.32 10.88 -3.29
N ARG A 46 6.93 9.76 -2.69
CA ARG A 46 6.90 9.54 -1.23
C ARG A 46 7.94 8.50 -0.77
N ASP A 47 8.93 8.19 -1.62
CA ASP A 47 10.00 7.20 -1.36
C ASP A 47 9.45 5.82 -0.93
N GLY A 48 8.27 5.46 -1.43
CA GLY A 48 7.60 4.20 -1.13
C GLY A 48 8.02 3.09 -2.08
N VAL A 49 8.01 1.86 -1.58
CA VAL A 49 8.19 0.61 -2.35
C VAL A 49 6.88 -0.09 -2.66
N GLY A 50 5.78 0.45 -2.11
CA GLY A 50 4.40 0.05 -2.35
C GLY A 50 3.43 1.16 -2.01
N LEU A 51 2.23 1.13 -2.60
CA LEU A 51 1.13 2.04 -2.29
C LEU A 51 -0.20 1.43 -2.74
N ALA A 52 -1.17 1.43 -1.84
CA ALA A 52 -2.53 0.99 -2.10
C ALA A 52 -3.48 2.18 -2.38
N ALA A 53 -4.53 1.94 -3.14
CA ALA A 53 -5.44 2.98 -3.58
C ALA A 53 -6.17 3.71 -2.44
N ASN A 54 -6.51 3.04 -1.33
CA ASN A 54 -7.15 3.71 -0.19
C ASN A 54 -6.22 4.69 0.53
N GLN A 55 -4.91 4.50 0.44
CA GLN A 55 -3.94 5.44 1.00
C GLN A 55 -3.94 6.80 0.28
N VAL A 56 -4.55 6.89 -0.89
CA VAL A 56 -4.74 8.14 -1.64
C VAL A 56 -6.21 8.51 -1.80
N GLY A 57 -7.09 7.88 -1.02
CA GLY A 57 -8.50 8.24 -0.97
C GLY A 57 -9.39 7.58 -2.02
N SER A 58 -8.91 6.58 -2.75
CA SER A 58 -9.70 5.81 -3.73
C SER A 58 -10.22 4.50 -3.14
N LEU A 59 -11.41 4.08 -3.57
CA LEU A 59 -12.00 2.78 -3.21
C LEU A 59 -11.73 1.69 -4.25
N TRP A 60 -10.88 1.92 -5.23
CA TRP A 60 -10.51 0.91 -6.21
C TRP A 60 -9.52 -0.10 -5.62
N ARG A 61 -9.76 -1.37 -5.90
CA ARG A 61 -8.91 -2.46 -5.41
C ARG A 61 -7.64 -2.60 -6.25
N VAL A 62 -6.71 -1.67 -6.07
CA VAL A 62 -5.43 -1.56 -6.81
C VAL A 62 -4.29 -1.31 -5.85
N ILE A 63 -3.17 -2.00 -6.07
CA ILE A 63 -1.89 -1.70 -5.44
C ILE A 63 -0.80 -1.57 -6.51
N VAL A 64 0.20 -0.77 -6.20
CA VAL A 64 1.44 -0.65 -6.99
C VAL A 64 2.61 -0.99 -6.09
N ILE A 65 3.60 -1.71 -6.60
CA ILE A 65 4.79 -2.11 -5.85
C ILE A 65 6.05 -1.98 -6.71
N ASP A 66 7.17 -1.65 -6.09
CA ASP A 66 8.52 -1.78 -6.65
C ASP A 66 9.51 -2.15 -5.54
N PRO A 67 9.60 -3.44 -5.16
CA PRO A 67 10.44 -3.88 -4.04
C PRO A 67 11.95 -3.66 -4.21
N LYS A 68 12.38 -3.33 -5.44
CA LYS A 68 13.78 -3.08 -5.78
C LYS A 68 14.15 -1.59 -5.77
N TYR A 69 13.19 -0.69 -5.60
CA TYR A 69 13.41 0.75 -5.67
C TYR A 69 14.41 1.26 -4.62
N GLU A 70 14.46 0.64 -3.43
CA GLU A 70 15.39 1.02 -2.35
C GLU A 70 16.88 0.80 -2.70
N ASP A 71 17.19 0.02 -3.72
CA ASP A 71 18.58 -0.24 -4.11
C ASP A 71 19.24 0.95 -4.84
N PHE A 72 18.61 2.15 -4.82
CA PHE A 72 19.07 3.39 -5.46
C PHE A 72 19.52 3.22 -6.92
N THR A 73 19.05 2.18 -7.57
CA THR A 73 19.23 2.03 -9.01
C THR A 73 18.21 2.93 -9.70
N ASP A 74 18.65 3.76 -10.65
CA ASP A 74 17.81 4.72 -11.41
C ASP A 74 16.68 4.05 -12.24
N LYS A 75 16.52 2.74 -12.14
CA LYS A 75 15.55 1.99 -12.91
C LYS A 75 14.31 1.68 -12.06
N LYS A 76 13.24 2.40 -12.37
CA LYS A 76 11.91 2.18 -11.81
C LYS A 76 11.21 1.04 -12.55
N HIS A 77 10.79 -0.01 -11.83
CA HIS A 77 10.08 -1.16 -12.37
C HIS A 77 8.79 -1.43 -11.58
N PRO A 78 7.80 -0.51 -11.63
CA PRO A 78 6.57 -0.69 -10.89
C PRO A 78 5.77 -1.86 -11.43
N GLN A 79 5.32 -2.75 -10.56
CA GLN A 79 4.30 -3.76 -10.85
C GLN A 79 2.95 -3.27 -10.34
N VAL A 80 1.92 -3.41 -11.17
CA VAL A 80 0.54 -3.03 -10.84
C VAL A 80 -0.27 -4.29 -10.64
N LEU A 81 -0.98 -4.38 -9.53
CA LEU A 81 -1.88 -5.49 -9.23
C LEU A 81 -3.30 -4.96 -9.06
N ILE A 82 -4.17 -5.25 -10.03
CA ILE A 82 -5.59 -4.90 -10.00
C ILE A 82 -6.35 -6.12 -9.47
N ASN A 83 -7.21 -5.91 -8.48
CA ASN A 83 -7.98 -6.97 -7.81
C ASN A 83 -7.12 -8.14 -7.33
N PRO A 84 -6.01 -7.88 -6.60
CA PRO A 84 -5.16 -8.97 -6.11
C PRO A 84 -5.89 -9.84 -5.10
N VAL A 85 -5.55 -11.14 -5.12
CA VAL A 85 -5.98 -12.14 -4.13
C VAL A 85 -4.76 -12.96 -3.72
N ILE A 86 -4.52 -13.12 -2.43
CA ILE A 86 -3.49 -14.04 -1.93
C ILE A 86 -4.13 -15.42 -1.75
N GLU A 87 -3.69 -16.39 -2.56
CA GLU A 87 -4.25 -17.74 -2.63
C GLU A 87 -3.64 -18.68 -1.57
N SER A 88 -2.31 -18.55 -1.34
CA SER A 88 -1.63 -19.36 -0.32
C SER A 88 -0.54 -18.58 0.41
N ARG A 89 -0.19 -19.06 1.59
CA ARG A 89 0.84 -18.50 2.47
C ARG A 89 1.65 -19.61 3.09
N GLU A 90 2.99 -19.48 3.06
CA GLU A 90 3.91 -20.48 3.58
C GLU A 90 5.05 -19.86 4.37
N GLY A 91 5.45 -20.52 5.46
CA GLY A 91 6.54 -20.10 6.32
C GLY A 91 6.30 -18.75 6.99
N GLU A 92 7.26 -18.30 7.79
CA GLU A 92 7.19 -17.02 8.48
C GLU A 92 8.52 -16.28 8.36
N VAL A 93 8.45 -14.96 8.33
CA VAL A 93 9.59 -14.03 8.38
C VAL A 93 9.16 -12.80 9.20
N VAL A 94 10.08 -12.28 9.99
CA VAL A 94 9.90 -11.01 10.69
C VAL A 94 10.59 -9.92 9.87
N TYR A 95 9.89 -8.83 9.63
CA TYR A 95 10.38 -7.70 8.86
C TYR A 95 10.01 -6.38 9.55
N GLU A 96 10.96 -5.44 9.63
CA GLU A 96 10.63 -4.09 10.11
C GLU A 96 9.85 -3.37 9.03
N GLU A 97 8.61 -3.01 9.31
CA GLU A 97 7.73 -2.30 8.40
C GLU A 97 7.50 -0.86 8.83
N GLY A 98 7.43 0.03 7.84
CA GLY A 98 6.91 1.37 7.91
C GLY A 98 5.81 1.54 6.86
N CYS A 99 5.11 2.66 6.89
CA CYS A 99 4.02 2.94 5.95
C CYS A 99 3.93 4.43 5.66
N ILE A 100 3.73 4.80 4.39
CA ILE A 100 3.51 6.20 3.96
C ILE A 100 2.37 6.84 4.74
N SER A 101 1.32 6.08 5.07
CA SER A 101 0.17 6.53 5.87
C SER A 101 0.45 6.65 7.38
N LEU A 102 1.60 6.18 7.85
CA LEU A 102 2.03 6.22 9.25
C LEU A 102 3.47 6.76 9.34
N PRO A 103 3.72 8.05 9.03
CA PRO A 103 5.04 8.62 9.05
C PRO A 103 5.73 8.45 10.42
N ASP A 104 7.01 8.10 10.41
CA ASP A 104 7.87 7.89 11.59
C ASP A 104 7.43 6.73 12.51
N VAL A 105 6.54 5.85 12.04
CA VAL A 105 6.11 4.65 12.78
C VAL A 105 6.69 3.42 12.11
N PHE A 106 7.52 2.68 12.85
CA PHE A 106 8.13 1.43 12.41
C PHE A 106 7.92 0.35 13.47
N ALA A 107 7.77 -0.90 13.05
CA ALA A 107 7.70 -2.04 13.95
C ALA A 107 7.99 -3.35 13.23
N ASP A 108 8.48 -4.34 13.96
CA ASP A 108 8.65 -5.70 13.49
C ASP A 108 7.30 -6.41 13.32
N VAL A 109 7.02 -6.85 12.09
CA VAL A 109 5.79 -7.55 11.72
C VAL A 109 6.13 -8.96 11.24
N THR A 110 5.40 -9.96 11.73
CA THR A 110 5.49 -11.32 11.19
C THR A 110 4.63 -11.44 9.94
N ARG A 111 5.25 -11.88 8.84
CA ARG A 111 4.62 -12.11 7.54
C ARG A 111 4.89 -13.52 7.05
N SER A 112 4.11 -13.97 6.06
CA SER A 112 4.42 -15.20 5.34
C SER A 112 5.67 -14.99 4.48
N LYS A 113 6.58 -15.96 4.53
CA LYS A 113 7.85 -15.92 3.78
C LYS A 113 7.63 -16.07 2.29
N ILE A 114 6.66 -16.93 1.90
CA ILE A 114 6.27 -17.20 0.52
C ILE A 114 4.76 -17.03 0.40
N ILE A 115 4.31 -16.40 -0.68
CA ILE A 115 2.91 -16.29 -1.04
C ILE A 115 2.70 -16.68 -2.49
N THR A 116 1.56 -17.28 -2.81
CA THR A 116 1.02 -17.36 -4.17
C THR A 116 -0.16 -16.39 -4.27
N TYR A 117 -0.20 -15.60 -5.32
CA TYR A 117 -1.23 -14.58 -5.50
C TYR A 117 -1.67 -14.48 -6.95
N THR A 118 -2.91 -14.04 -7.14
CA THR A 118 -3.50 -13.76 -8.45
C THR A 118 -3.87 -12.29 -8.54
N TYR A 119 -3.87 -11.73 -9.74
CA TYR A 119 -4.25 -10.34 -10.00
C TYR A 119 -4.56 -10.13 -11.49
N THR A 120 -5.17 -9.01 -11.83
CA THR A 120 -5.31 -8.57 -13.22
C THR A 120 -4.19 -7.57 -13.54
N ASP A 121 -3.46 -7.79 -14.63
CA ASP A 121 -2.39 -6.91 -15.10
C ASP A 121 -2.93 -5.69 -15.88
N LEU A 122 -2.02 -4.79 -16.32
CA LEU A 122 -2.37 -3.60 -17.10
C LEU A 122 -2.91 -3.91 -18.51
N SER A 123 -2.80 -5.15 -18.97
CA SER A 123 -3.37 -5.62 -20.25
C SER A 123 -4.74 -6.26 -20.07
N GLY A 124 -5.24 -6.34 -18.83
CA GLY A 124 -6.50 -6.98 -18.50
C GLY A 124 -6.43 -8.50 -18.34
N ASN A 125 -5.23 -9.08 -18.33
CA ASN A 125 -5.06 -10.52 -18.21
C ASN A 125 -4.95 -10.94 -16.74
N ARG A 126 -5.61 -12.05 -16.38
CA ARG A 126 -5.43 -12.67 -15.05
C ARG A 126 -4.08 -13.35 -14.99
N GLN A 127 -3.29 -13.00 -13.99
CA GLN A 127 -1.97 -13.54 -13.72
C GLN A 127 -2.00 -14.33 -12.41
N THR A 128 -1.11 -15.34 -12.32
CA THR A 128 -0.82 -16.08 -11.07
C THR A 128 0.69 -16.10 -10.89
N GLU A 129 1.17 -15.61 -9.77
CA GLU A 129 2.60 -15.56 -9.45
C GLU A 129 2.86 -16.01 -8.02
N SER A 130 4.10 -16.36 -7.74
CA SER A 130 4.62 -16.54 -6.39
C SER A 130 5.62 -15.44 -6.08
N ALA A 131 5.66 -15.03 -4.82
CA ALA A 131 6.64 -14.10 -4.31
C ALA A 131 7.25 -14.62 -3.01
N GLU A 132 8.52 -14.25 -2.80
CA GLU A 132 9.27 -14.56 -1.58
C GLU A 132 10.05 -13.34 -1.09
N ALA A 133 10.61 -13.45 0.10
CA ALA A 133 11.44 -12.42 0.72
C ALA A 133 10.71 -11.05 0.76
N LYS A 134 11.43 -9.95 0.48
CA LYS A 134 10.91 -8.60 0.52
C LYS A 134 9.67 -8.39 -0.39
N LYS A 135 9.65 -8.99 -1.60
CA LYS A 135 8.49 -8.88 -2.50
C LYS A 135 7.22 -9.44 -1.86
N ALA A 136 7.32 -10.59 -1.18
CA ALA A 136 6.17 -11.18 -0.48
C ALA A 136 5.69 -10.30 0.67
N VAL A 137 6.61 -9.68 1.42
CA VAL A 137 6.27 -8.76 2.52
C VAL A 137 5.54 -7.54 2.01
N VAL A 138 6.08 -6.87 0.97
CA VAL A 138 5.47 -5.67 0.38
C VAL A 138 4.07 -5.97 -0.16
N ILE A 139 3.89 -7.08 -0.91
CA ILE A 139 2.56 -7.44 -1.41
C ILE A 139 1.57 -7.66 -0.27
N GLN A 140 1.97 -8.34 0.81
CA GLN A 140 1.10 -8.58 1.98
C GLN A 140 0.74 -7.27 2.70
N HIS A 141 1.69 -6.32 2.78
CA HIS A 141 1.46 -5.00 3.36
C HIS A 141 0.39 -4.24 2.57
N GLU A 142 0.58 -4.13 1.25
CA GLU A 142 -0.36 -3.40 0.40
C GLU A 142 -1.70 -4.12 0.25
N TYR A 143 -1.70 -5.46 0.27
CA TYR A 143 -2.94 -6.25 0.29
C TYR A 143 -3.75 -6.00 1.56
N ASP A 144 -3.09 -5.88 2.71
CA ASP A 144 -3.76 -5.54 3.96
C ASP A 144 -4.50 -4.21 3.86
N HIS A 145 -3.91 -3.19 3.24
CA HIS A 145 -4.60 -1.92 2.99
C HIS A 145 -5.91 -2.11 2.22
N LEU A 146 -5.96 -3.02 1.23
CA LEU A 146 -7.20 -3.32 0.50
C LEU A 146 -8.25 -4.03 1.35
N GLU A 147 -7.84 -4.68 2.43
CA GLU A 147 -8.74 -5.31 3.41
C GLU A 147 -9.07 -4.39 4.61
N GLY A 148 -8.61 -3.13 4.59
CA GLY A 148 -8.79 -2.18 5.69
C GLY A 148 -7.95 -2.49 6.94
N ILE A 149 -6.84 -3.19 6.75
CA ILE A 149 -5.91 -3.61 7.81
C ILE A 149 -4.62 -2.80 7.69
N LEU A 150 -4.11 -2.30 8.81
CA LEU A 150 -2.81 -1.66 8.88
C LEU A 150 -1.77 -2.60 9.51
N PHE A 151 -0.48 -2.42 9.19
CA PHE A 151 0.57 -3.25 9.80
C PHE A 151 0.54 -3.22 11.32
N THR A 152 0.10 -2.10 11.91
CA THR A 152 -0.06 -1.93 13.36
C THR A 152 -1.16 -2.82 13.97
N ASP A 153 -2.10 -3.31 13.16
CA ASP A 153 -3.15 -4.22 13.61
C ASP A 153 -2.66 -5.68 13.72
N ARG A 154 -1.48 -5.97 13.12
CA ARG A 154 -0.81 -7.28 13.20
C ARG A 154 0.15 -7.39 14.39
N LEU A 155 0.40 -6.29 15.08
CA LEU A 155 1.32 -6.26 16.21
C LEU A 155 0.71 -6.89 17.45
N GLY A 156 1.52 -7.66 18.18
CA GLY A 156 1.18 -8.07 19.52
C GLY A 156 1.08 -6.87 20.47
N ARG A 157 0.36 -7.05 21.60
CA ARG A 157 0.06 -5.98 22.56
C ARG A 157 1.28 -5.16 22.99
N ILE A 158 2.41 -5.84 23.28
CA ILE A 158 3.63 -5.16 23.77
C ILE A 158 4.25 -4.29 22.67
N ALA A 159 4.36 -4.80 21.45
CA ALA A 159 4.90 -4.05 20.31
C ALA A 159 4.01 -2.82 20.01
N ARG A 160 2.69 -2.99 20.03
CA ARG A 160 1.74 -1.89 19.81
C ARG A 160 1.85 -0.80 20.89
N LEU A 161 2.08 -1.15 22.16
CA LEU A 161 2.27 -0.19 23.23
C LEU A 161 3.49 0.71 23.03
N LYS A 162 4.57 0.19 22.44
CA LYS A 162 5.80 0.98 22.17
C LYS A 162 5.56 2.13 21.18
N ILE A 163 4.63 1.97 20.24
CA ILE A 163 4.32 2.97 19.22
C ILE A 163 3.04 3.76 19.51
N LEU A 164 2.33 3.44 20.59
CA LEU A 164 0.99 3.99 20.88
C LEU A 164 0.97 5.52 20.94
N HIS A 165 2.02 6.15 21.48
CA HIS A 165 2.10 7.60 21.56
C HIS A 165 2.15 8.26 20.17
N LYS A 166 2.86 7.64 19.20
CA LYS A 166 2.91 8.10 17.80
C LYS A 166 1.56 7.91 17.11
N LEU A 167 0.91 6.75 17.32
CA LEU A 167 -0.41 6.48 16.78
C LEU A 167 -1.45 7.49 17.29
N ASN A 168 -1.44 7.79 18.59
CA ASN A 168 -2.35 8.78 19.18
C ASN A 168 -2.09 10.19 18.61
N ALA A 169 -0.83 10.57 18.40
CA ALA A 169 -0.48 11.85 17.80
C ALA A 169 -0.98 11.97 16.34
N LEU A 170 -0.90 10.90 15.55
CA LEU A 170 -1.44 10.86 14.18
C LEU A 170 -2.97 10.90 14.21
N GLN A 171 -3.60 10.08 15.05
CA GLN A 171 -5.05 10.04 15.20
C GLN A 171 -5.64 11.40 15.61
N ALA A 172 -4.95 12.13 16.47
CA ALA A 172 -5.41 13.45 16.94
C ALA A 172 -5.44 14.53 15.83
N ARG A 173 -4.80 14.29 14.68
CA ARG A 173 -4.85 15.17 13.51
C ARG A 173 -6.11 14.99 12.68
N ALA A 174 -6.81 13.86 12.86
CA ALA A 174 -8.02 13.57 12.08
C ALA A 174 -9.16 14.53 12.45
N VAL A 175 -9.82 15.07 11.43
CA VAL A 175 -10.99 15.93 11.55
C VAL A 175 -12.14 15.32 10.75
N ASN A 176 -13.27 15.06 11.40
CA ASN A 176 -14.45 14.44 10.76
C ASN A 176 -14.12 13.12 10.02
N GLY A 177 -13.27 12.27 10.61
CA GLY A 177 -12.87 10.99 10.01
C GLY A 177 -11.88 11.11 8.84
N GLN A 178 -11.29 12.27 8.61
CA GLN A 178 -10.31 12.51 7.58
C GLN A 178 -8.97 12.97 8.19
N ASN A 179 -7.88 12.40 7.71
CA ASN A 179 -6.52 12.81 8.05
C ASN A 179 -5.68 12.80 6.77
N ILE A 180 -5.48 13.98 6.21
CA ILE A 180 -4.93 14.14 4.86
C ILE A 180 -3.60 14.88 4.93
N MET A 181 -2.58 14.31 4.29
CA MET A 181 -1.33 14.97 3.98
C MET A 181 -1.43 15.49 2.54
N GLU A 182 -1.51 16.82 2.40
CA GLU A 182 -1.55 17.47 1.10
C GLU A 182 -0.27 17.25 0.28
N GLY A 183 -0.41 17.31 -1.03
CA GLY A 183 0.67 17.04 -1.96
C GLY A 183 1.69 18.18 -2.06
N PHE A 184 2.61 18.29 -1.11
CA PHE A 184 3.86 19.01 -1.38
C PHE A 184 4.89 17.99 -1.89
N ALA A 185 5.33 18.16 -3.16
CA ALA A 185 6.58 17.56 -3.62
C ALA A 185 7.72 18.21 -2.80
N LEU A 186 8.58 17.38 -2.23
CA LEU A 186 9.86 17.86 -1.67
C LEU A 186 10.77 18.32 -2.79
#